data_4c9963be4462643cb4bb787138ab8ddf
#
_entry.id   4c9963be4462643cb4bb787138ab8ddf
#
_cell.length_a   1.000
_cell.length_b   1.000
_cell.length_c   1.000
_cell.angle_alpha   90.00
_cell.angle_beta   90.00
_cell.angle_gamma   90.00
#
_symmetry.space_group_name_H-M   'P 1'
#
loop_
_entity.id
_entity.type
_entity.pdbx_description
1 polymer ?
#
loop_
_entity_poly.entity_id
_entity_poly.type
_entity_poly.pdbx_seq_one_letter_code
_entity_poly.pdbx_strand_id
1 'polypeptide(L)'
;KADILAANFGKKDVCERPVYELRGSGISVEGTLPEADCRMGELTHAGTLEIPLNMVKKAARLDLTVRIGEMSNTYPVWVYPAENPVCPESVYETERLDSRAKEVLEAGGRVYLTPPSREENLPHSIRAQFTTDFWSVGNFAAQEGGMGQLIDEKHPLFEEFPTEFHTNWQWWPMAGQRAVILPQPMKAIITEMDSYAYMRPMIQLMECRCGNGKLMLSSLGLQELQQYPEARALLSAIYHYMDSERFDPEQSMETEIIEELVR
;
A
#
# COMPACT_ATOMS: atom_id res chain seq x y z
N LYS A 1 3.05 17.39 11.16
CA LYS A 1 3.99 18.49 10.88
C LYS A 1 4.52 18.32 9.46
N ALA A 2 4.50 19.41 8.65
CA ALA A 2 5.04 19.41 7.29
C ALA A 2 5.72 20.76 6.99
N ASP A 3 6.89 20.73 6.39
CA ASP A 3 7.58 21.90 5.92
C ASP A 3 7.17 22.22 4.49
N ILE A 4 6.82 23.48 4.24
CA ILE A 4 6.44 23.95 2.90
C ILE A 4 7.67 24.56 2.24
N LEU A 5 8.07 23.98 1.14
CA LEU A 5 9.15 24.48 0.29
C LEU A 5 8.55 25.00 -1.01
N ALA A 6 8.89 26.24 -1.38
CA ALA A 6 8.48 26.87 -2.61
C ALA A 6 9.67 27.03 -3.55
N ALA A 7 9.61 26.43 -4.73
CA ALA A 7 10.58 26.66 -5.81
C ALA A 7 9.97 27.65 -6.81
N ASN A 8 10.49 28.85 -6.86
CA ASN A 8 9.98 29.88 -7.75
C ASN A 8 10.73 29.91 -9.08
N PHE A 9 10.16 29.23 -10.09
CA PHE A 9 10.62 29.30 -11.48
C PHE A 9 9.81 30.30 -12.33
N GLY A 10 9.07 31.19 -11.67
CA GLY A 10 8.29 32.26 -12.32
C GLY A 10 9.15 33.34 -12.94
N LYS A 11 8.52 34.44 -13.33
CA LYS A 11 9.19 35.61 -13.98
C LYS A 11 9.47 36.75 -13.03
N LYS A 12 9.09 36.64 -11.75
CA LYS A 12 9.25 37.65 -10.73
C LYS A 12 9.29 37.02 -9.34
N ASP A 13 9.84 37.77 -8.38
CA ASP A 13 9.76 37.41 -6.96
C ASP A 13 8.30 37.43 -6.48
N VAL A 14 7.98 36.57 -5.53
CA VAL A 14 6.65 36.45 -4.93
C VAL A 14 6.81 36.62 -3.42
N CYS A 15 6.24 37.69 -2.85
CA CYS A 15 6.23 37.95 -1.42
C CYS A 15 4.77 37.90 -0.95
N GLU A 16 4.35 36.73 -0.45
CA GLU A 16 2.96 36.44 -0.10
C GLU A 16 2.88 35.53 1.12
N ARG A 17 1.71 35.51 1.75
CA ARG A 17 1.42 34.57 2.84
C ARG A 17 0.90 33.25 2.28
N PRO A 18 1.57 32.12 2.55
CA PRO A 18 1.03 30.83 2.19
C PRO A 18 -0.28 30.55 2.95
N VAL A 19 -1.29 30.11 2.22
CA VAL A 19 -2.57 29.65 2.77
C VAL A 19 -2.66 28.16 2.57
N TYR A 20 -3.12 27.44 3.58
CA TYR A 20 -3.31 26.00 3.47
C TYR A 20 -4.72 25.60 3.86
N GLU A 21 -5.15 24.49 3.27
CA GLU A 21 -6.40 23.83 3.56
C GLU A 21 -6.19 22.32 3.54
N LEU A 22 -6.63 21.62 4.60
CA LEU A 22 -6.66 20.18 4.70
C LEU A 22 -8.12 19.73 4.72
N ARG A 23 -8.56 18.98 3.71
CA ARG A 23 -9.95 18.51 3.57
C ARG A 23 -10.03 17.00 3.28
N GLY A 24 -11.10 16.38 3.76
CA GLY A 24 -11.48 15.00 3.47
C GLY A 24 -12.15 14.33 4.65
N SER A 25 -12.93 13.28 4.42
CA SER A 25 -13.58 12.47 5.45
C SER A 25 -14.32 13.28 6.54
N GLY A 26 -14.97 14.37 6.14
CA GLY A 26 -15.68 15.27 7.06
C GLY A 26 -14.77 16.22 7.86
N ILE A 27 -13.48 16.25 7.58
CA ILE A 27 -12.49 17.14 8.20
C ILE A 27 -12.26 18.33 7.28
N SER A 28 -12.20 19.53 7.86
CA SER A 28 -11.79 20.77 7.20
C SER A 28 -10.99 21.59 8.18
N VAL A 29 -9.71 21.81 7.87
CA VAL A 29 -8.79 22.67 8.63
C VAL A 29 -8.14 23.62 7.64
N GLU A 30 -8.16 24.91 7.94
CA GLU A 30 -7.52 25.93 7.13
C GLU A 30 -6.67 26.87 7.96
N GLY A 31 -5.71 27.53 7.35
CA GLY A 31 -4.88 28.49 8.01
C GLY A 31 -3.95 29.24 7.07
N THR A 32 -3.18 30.15 7.66
CA THR A 32 -2.23 31.00 6.94
C THR A 32 -0.90 30.97 7.66
N LEU A 33 0.19 30.86 6.89
CA LEU A 33 1.55 30.94 7.41
C LEU A 33 2.07 32.38 7.38
N PRO A 34 3.19 32.68 8.06
CA PRO A 34 3.87 33.95 7.90
C PRO A 34 4.23 34.25 6.45
N GLU A 35 4.37 35.52 6.11
CA GLU A 35 4.81 35.94 4.78
C GLU A 35 6.15 35.32 4.40
N ALA A 36 6.23 34.81 3.17
CA ALA A 36 7.42 34.19 2.60
C ALA A 36 7.90 34.98 1.37
N ASP A 37 9.18 35.32 1.34
CA ASP A 37 9.85 35.97 0.20
C ASP A 37 10.45 34.89 -0.70
N CYS A 38 9.68 34.45 -1.71
CA CYS A 38 10.06 33.42 -2.67
C CYS A 38 10.72 34.07 -3.89
N ARG A 39 12.04 34.17 -3.88
CA ARG A 39 12.79 34.79 -4.95
C ARG A 39 12.86 33.90 -6.19
N MET A 40 12.89 34.56 -7.34
CA MET A 40 13.01 33.88 -8.62
C MET A 40 14.29 33.03 -8.71
N GLY A 41 14.19 31.79 -9.08
CA GLY A 41 15.30 30.83 -9.21
C GLY A 41 15.77 30.19 -7.91
N GLU A 42 15.10 30.47 -6.79
CA GLU A 42 15.47 29.94 -5.47
C GLU A 42 14.43 28.94 -4.93
N LEU A 43 14.92 28.05 -4.06
CA LEU A 43 14.09 27.18 -3.21
C LEU A 43 13.98 27.84 -1.84
N THR A 44 12.79 28.27 -1.47
CA THR A 44 12.51 29.00 -0.21
C THR A 44 11.72 28.11 0.76
N HIS A 45 12.12 28.08 2.03
CA HIS A 45 11.28 27.54 3.10
C HIS A 45 10.16 28.54 3.41
N ALA A 46 8.96 28.23 2.96
CA ALA A 46 7.78 29.09 3.02
C ALA A 46 6.98 28.93 4.33
N GLY A 47 7.45 28.07 5.24
CA GLY A 47 6.88 27.87 6.56
C GLY A 47 6.65 26.41 6.92
N THR A 48 6.21 26.20 8.16
CA THR A 48 5.93 24.86 8.70
C THR A 48 4.47 24.76 9.12
N LEU A 49 3.78 23.74 8.65
CA LEU A 49 2.43 23.39 9.10
C LEU A 49 2.50 22.50 10.34
N GLU A 50 1.64 22.77 11.31
CA GLU A 50 1.38 21.89 12.45
C GLU A 50 -0.12 21.71 12.60
N ILE A 51 -0.66 20.58 12.16
CA ILE A 51 -2.08 20.28 12.22
C ILE A 51 -2.28 19.06 13.11
N PRO A 52 -3.02 19.16 14.23
CA PRO A 52 -3.38 18.02 15.04
C PRO A 52 -4.33 17.11 14.25
N LEU A 53 -4.01 15.82 14.13
CA LEU A 53 -4.81 14.83 13.39
C LEU A 53 -5.55 13.85 14.31
N ASN A 54 -5.60 14.09 15.61
CA ASN A 54 -6.27 13.27 16.60
C ASN A 54 -7.82 13.20 16.44
N MET A 55 -8.39 14.07 15.61
CA MET A 55 -9.79 14.04 15.21
C MET A 55 -10.07 12.90 14.20
N VAL A 56 -9.07 12.39 13.50
CA VAL A 56 -9.22 11.28 12.55
C VAL A 56 -9.33 9.98 13.33
N LYS A 57 -10.51 9.34 13.29
CA LYS A 57 -10.83 8.13 14.07
C LYS A 57 -10.85 6.85 13.22
N LYS A 58 -10.78 6.99 11.91
CA LYS A 58 -10.69 5.89 10.94
C LYS A 58 -9.64 6.24 9.91
N ALA A 59 -9.08 5.24 9.26
CA ALA A 59 -8.18 5.48 8.15
C ALA A 59 -8.86 6.40 7.11
N ALA A 60 -8.17 7.46 6.71
CA ALA A 60 -8.72 8.49 5.85
C ALA A 60 -7.69 9.01 4.86
N ARG A 61 -8.13 9.28 3.63
CA ARG A 61 -7.42 10.10 2.66
C ARG A 61 -7.92 11.53 2.78
N LEU A 62 -6.99 12.46 2.97
CA LEU A 62 -7.23 13.89 3.04
C LEU A 62 -6.44 14.57 1.91
N ASP A 63 -6.92 15.73 1.45
CA ASP A 63 -6.22 16.54 0.48
C ASP A 63 -5.67 17.80 1.17
N LEU A 64 -4.35 17.96 1.17
CA LEU A 64 -3.66 19.16 1.63
C LEU A 64 -3.41 20.08 0.44
N THR A 65 -4.14 21.18 0.37
CA THR A 65 -3.91 22.23 -0.62
C THR A 65 -3.09 23.35 0.00
N VAL A 66 -2.01 23.74 -0.66
CA VAL A 66 -1.19 24.92 -0.28
C VAL A 66 -1.19 25.90 -1.43
N ARG A 67 -1.46 27.17 -1.13
CA ARG A 67 -1.48 28.28 -2.09
C ARG A 67 -0.53 29.38 -1.68
N ILE A 68 0.25 29.90 -2.63
CA ILE A 68 1.11 31.09 -2.47
C ILE A 68 0.82 32.01 -3.67
N GLY A 69 0.16 33.13 -3.43
CA GLY A 69 -0.34 34.01 -4.50
C GLY A 69 -1.31 33.26 -5.42
N GLU A 70 -1.00 33.22 -6.72
CA GLU A 70 -1.80 32.53 -7.75
C GLU A 70 -1.45 31.05 -7.90
N MET A 71 -0.35 30.58 -7.28
CA MET A 71 0.12 29.20 -7.39
C MET A 71 -0.53 28.33 -6.30
N SER A 72 -0.92 27.13 -6.69
CA SER A 72 -1.57 26.17 -5.79
C SER A 72 -1.17 24.74 -6.14
N ASN A 73 -0.84 23.96 -5.12
CA ASN A 73 -0.64 22.52 -5.23
C ASN A 73 -1.49 21.79 -4.21
N THR A 74 -1.99 20.62 -4.58
CA THR A 74 -2.74 19.72 -3.69
C THR A 74 -2.00 18.39 -3.58
N TYR A 75 -1.86 17.92 -2.34
CA TYR A 75 -1.14 16.69 -1.98
C TYR A 75 -2.10 15.75 -1.25
N PRO A 76 -2.23 14.49 -1.68
CA PRO A 76 -2.94 13.50 -0.90
C PRO A 76 -2.14 13.14 0.37
N VAL A 77 -2.83 13.04 1.49
CA VAL A 77 -2.28 12.68 2.80
C VAL A 77 -3.14 11.57 3.38
N TRP A 78 -2.53 10.44 3.71
CA TRP A 78 -3.22 9.35 4.39
C TRP A 78 -2.96 9.43 5.89
N VAL A 79 -4.02 9.28 6.67
CA VAL A 79 -3.98 9.37 8.12
C VAL A 79 -4.62 8.12 8.71
N TYR A 80 -3.94 7.51 9.67
CA TYR A 80 -4.36 6.27 10.29
C TYR A 80 -4.49 6.42 11.81
N PRO A 81 -5.48 5.77 12.45
CA PRO A 81 -5.54 5.65 13.90
C PRO A 81 -4.30 4.94 14.44
N ALA A 82 -3.92 5.28 15.68
CA ALA A 82 -2.80 4.62 16.36
C ALA A 82 -3.28 3.29 17.00
N GLU A 83 -3.78 2.38 16.18
CA GLU A 83 -4.25 1.07 16.61
C GLU A 83 -3.25 -0.01 16.20
N ASN A 84 -3.16 -1.07 17.02
CA ASN A 84 -2.38 -2.24 16.68
C ASN A 84 -3.30 -3.29 16.06
N PRO A 85 -2.90 -3.95 14.97
CA PRO A 85 -3.66 -5.03 14.37
C PRO A 85 -3.76 -6.22 15.36
N VAL A 86 -4.92 -6.84 15.42
CA VAL A 86 -5.16 -8.04 16.23
C VAL A 86 -5.77 -9.10 15.34
N CYS A 87 -5.06 -10.22 15.16
CA CYS A 87 -5.57 -11.33 14.37
C CYS A 87 -6.80 -11.95 15.06
N PRO A 88 -7.95 -12.05 14.38
CA PRO A 88 -9.16 -12.63 14.96
C PRO A 88 -9.03 -14.15 15.13
N GLU A 89 -9.72 -14.72 16.11
CA GLU A 89 -9.70 -16.17 16.38
C GLU A 89 -10.25 -17.02 15.21
N SER A 90 -11.06 -16.44 14.35
CA SER A 90 -11.60 -17.07 13.13
C SER A 90 -10.60 -17.26 12.01
N VAL A 91 -9.43 -16.63 12.10
CA VAL A 91 -8.37 -16.65 11.09
C VAL A 91 -7.13 -17.32 11.64
N TYR A 92 -6.64 -18.34 10.95
CA TYR A 92 -5.34 -18.93 11.24
C TYR A 92 -4.26 -18.21 10.43
N GLU A 93 -3.43 -17.45 11.13
CA GLU A 93 -2.28 -16.78 10.53
C GLU A 93 -1.04 -17.68 10.59
N THR A 94 -0.32 -17.77 9.48
CA THR A 94 0.90 -18.58 9.39
C THR A 94 1.84 -18.06 8.30
N GLU A 95 3.13 -18.29 8.48
CA GLU A 95 4.17 -17.99 7.49
C GLU A 95 4.34 -19.12 6.44
N ARG A 96 3.76 -20.30 6.70
CA ARG A 96 3.91 -21.50 5.84
C ARG A 96 2.59 -22.23 5.72
N LEU A 97 2.43 -22.96 4.64
CA LEU A 97 1.29 -23.87 4.50
C LEU A 97 1.57 -25.16 5.27
N ASP A 98 1.62 -25.05 6.60
CA ASP A 98 1.88 -26.15 7.51
C ASP A 98 0.69 -27.13 7.65
N SER A 99 0.87 -28.22 8.39
CA SER A 99 -0.18 -29.22 8.60
C SER A 99 -1.44 -28.61 9.22
N ARG A 100 -1.27 -27.63 10.12
CA ARG A 100 -2.39 -26.97 10.78
C ARG A 100 -3.18 -26.07 9.80
N ALA A 101 -2.47 -25.33 8.93
CA ALA A 101 -3.12 -24.55 7.88
C ALA A 101 -3.97 -25.43 6.96
N LYS A 102 -3.43 -26.60 6.57
CA LYS A 102 -4.17 -27.57 5.74
C LYS A 102 -5.40 -28.11 6.45
N GLU A 103 -5.29 -28.51 7.72
CA GLU A 103 -6.43 -28.93 8.53
C GLU A 103 -7.52 -27.86 8.61
N VAL A 104 -7.13 -26.59 8.81
CA VAL A 104 -8.05 -25.45 8.85
C VAL A 104 -8.77 -25.28 7.50
N LEU A 105 -8.03 -25.36 6.37
CA LEU A 105 -8.60 -25.26 5.03
C LEU A 105 -9.53 -26.44 4.72
N GLU A 106 -9.15 -27.67 5.08
CA GLU A 106 -9.99 -28.85 4.89
C GLU A 106 -11.30 -28.75 5.69
N ALA A 107 -11.24 -28.16 6.88
CA ALA A 107 -12.41 -27.90 7.73
C ALA A 107 -13.28 -26.72 7.24
N GLY A 108 -12.92 -26.03 6.15
CA GLY A 108 -13.67 -24.88 5.64
C GLY A 108 -13.32 -23.57 6.32
N GLY A 109 -12.21 -23.52 7.07
CA GLY A 109 -11.76 -22.33 7.80
C GLY A 109 -11.04 -21.30 6.92
N ARG A 110 -10.46 -20.31 7.59
CA ARG A 110 -9.81 -19.14 6.98
C ARG A 110 -8.33 -19.13 7.34
N VAL A 111 -7.46 -19.04 6.33
CA VAL A 111 -6.00 -19.00 6.52
C VAL A 111 -5.46 -17.71 5.92
N TYR A 112 -4.71 -16.95 6.73
CA TYR A 112 -3.88 -15.85 6.29
C TYR A 112 -2.44 -16.35 6.17
N LEU A 113 -2.00 -16.58 4.93
CA LEU A 113 -0.67 -17.05 4.60
C LEU A 113 0.23 -15.85 4.28
N THR A 114 1.16 -15.57 5.17
CA THR A 114 1.99 -14.38 5.13
C THR A 114 3.47 -14.71 5.37
N PRO A 115 4.13 -15.36 4.40
CA PRO A 115 5.55 -15.69 4.49
C PRO A 115 6.39 -14.41 4.58
N PRO A 116 7.53 -14.44 5.28
CA PRO A 116 8.52 -13.37 5.23
C PRO A 116 8.86 -13.04 3.78
N SER A 117 8.96 -11.73 3.46
CA SER A 117 9.20 -11.27 2.09
C SER A 117 10.66 -11.48 1.65
N ARG A 118 11.10 -12.72 1.62
CA ARG A 118 12.46 -13.18 1.29
C ARG A 118 12.42 -14.27 0.22
N GLU A 119 13.50 -14.39 -0.54
CA GLU A 119 13.59 -15.38 -1.62
C GLU A 119 13.49 -16.82 -1.13
N GLU A 120 14.10 -17.11 0.02
CA GLU A 120 14.04 -18.44 0.63
C GLU A 120 12.61 -18.88 0.99
N ASN A 121 11.72 -17.91 1.34
CA ASN A 121 10.33 -18.16 1.68
C ASN A 121 9.40 -18.10 0.46
N LEU A 122 9.78 -17.35 -0.58
CA LEU A 122 9.03 -17.11 -1.79
C LEU A 122 9.90 -17.42 -3.01
N PRO A 123 10.15 -18.72 -3.32
CA PRO A 123 11.13 -19.12 -4.34
C PRO A 123 10.72 -18.70 -5.75
N HIS A 124 9.42 -18.58 -6.01
CA HIS A 124 8.87 -18.09 -7.28
C HIS A 124 8.48 -16.62 -7.18
N SER A 125 9.43 -15.75 -6.84
CA SER A 125 9.15 -14.33 -6.68
C SER A 125 10.34 -13.48 -7.12
N ILE A 126 10.07 -12.20 -7.38
CA ILE A 126 11.09 -11.20 -7.61
C ILE A 126 10.92 -10.05 -6.63
N ARG A 127 11.94 -9.22 -6.46
CA ARG A 127 11.82 -7.98 -5.70
C ARG A 127 10.95 -7.00 -6.49
N ALA A 128 9.88 -6.50 -5.88
CA ALA A 128 9.07 -5.44 -6.44
C ALA A 128 9.73 -4.07 -6.26
N GLN A 129 9.21 -3.06 -6.93
CA GLN A 129 9.71 -1.68 -6.87
C GLN A 129 8.57 -0.70 -6.60
N PHE A 130 8.88 0.36 -5.83
CA PHE A 130 7.93 1.44 -5.58
C PHE A 130 7.56 2.22 -6.84
N THR A 131 8.52 2.41 -7.73
CA THR A 131 8.34 3.18 -8.97
C THR A 131 8.99 2.45 -10.12
N THR A 132 8.43 2.65 -11.29
CA THR A 132 8.98 2.05 -12.50
C THR A 132 10.35 2.64 -12.85
N ASP A 133 11.32 1.76 -13.09
CA ASP A 133 12.55 2.08 -13.79
C ASP A 133 12.46 1.51 -15.22
N PHE A 134 11.75 2.21 -16.05
CA PHE A 134 11.40 1.79 -17.39
C PHE A 134 12.62 1.37 -18.24
N TRP A 135 13.75 2.03 -18.03
CA TRP A 135 14.96 1.76 -18.84
C TRP A 135 15.75 0.55 -18.37
N SER A 136 15.71 0.25 -17.08
CA SER A 136 16.55 -0.79 -16.52
C SER A 136 15.86 -2.14 -16.49
N VAL A 137 14.57 -2.17 -16.14
CA VAL A 137 13.81 -3.42 -16.04
C VAL A 137 13.64 -4.06 -17.42
N GLY A 138 14.23 -5.23 -17.61
CA GLY A 138 14.21 -5.97 -18.87
C GLY A 138 15.32 -5.64 -19.86
N ASN A 139 16.07 -4.54 -19.68
CA ASN A 139 17.22 -4.22 -20.52
C ASN A 139 18.55 -4.69 -19.93
N PHE A 140 18.63 -4.78 -18.62
CA PHE A 140 19.83 -5.24 -17.91
C PHE A 140 19.52 -6.55 -17.19
N ALA A 141 20.20 -7.62 -17.58
CA ALA A 141 19.97 -8.96 -17.06
C ALA A 141 20.15 -9.10 -15.53
N ALA A 142 20.86 -8.16 -14.89
CA ALA A 142 21.06 -8.12 -13.45
C ALA A 142 20.02 -7.28 -12.70
N GLN A 143 19.10 -6.64 -13.40
CA GLN A 143 18.04 -5.84 -12.79
C GLN A 143 16.71 -6.59 -12.89
N GLU A 144 16.32 -7.15 -11.78
CA GLU A 144 14.97 -7.68 -11.58
C GLU A 144 14.14 -6.62 -10.86
N GLY A 145 12.85 -6.61 -11.12
CA GLY A 145 11.93 -5.76 -10.42
C GLY A 145 10.65 -5.54 -11.20
N GLY A 146 9.61 -5.20 -10.48
CA GLY A 146 8.35 -4.80 -11.05
C GLY A 146 8.36 -3.35 -11.51
N MET A 147 7.24 -2.92 -12.02
CA MET A 147 7.00 -1.56 -12.49
C MET A 147 6.01 -0.79 -11.61
N GLY A 148 5.75 -1.31 -10.41
CA GLY A 148 4.79 -0.77 -9.45
C GLY A 148 3.49 -1.58 -9.38
N GLN A 149 2.69 -1.23 -8.38
CA GLN A 149 1.46 -1.95 -8.06
C GLN A 149 0.27 -1.47 -8.88
N LEU A 150 -0.61 -2.41 -9.25
CA LEU A 150 -2.00 -2.15 -9.62
C LEU A 150 -2.90 -2.71 -8.52
N ILE A 151 -3.75 -1.86 -7.97
CA ILE A 151 -4.55 -2.13 -6.78
C ILE A 151 -6.02 -2.12 -7.18
N ASP A 152 -6.76 -3.17 -6.85
CA ASP A 152 -8.22 -3.18 -6.97
C ASP A 152 -8.82 -2.33 -5.84
N GLU A 153 -8.78 -1.01 -5.99
CA GLU A 153 -9.24 -0.03 -5.00
C GLU A 153 -10.71 -0.20 -4.60
N LYS A 154 -11.48 -0.94 -5.41
CA LYS A 154 -12.90 -1.24 -5.16
C LYS A 154 -13.10 -2.51 -4.35
N HIS A 155 -12.03 -3.25 -4.09
CA HIS A 155 -12.11 -4.45 -3.27
C HIS A 155 -12.61 -4.09 -1.85
N PRO A 156 -13.52 -4.89 -1.26
CA PRO A 156 -14.11 -4.59 0.05
C PRO A 156 -13.12 -4.32 1.18
N LEU A 157 -11.95 -4.93 1.13
CA LEU A 157 -10.86 -4.69 2.07
C LEU A 157 -10.49 -3.20 2.19
N PHE A 158 -10.51 -2.46 1.08
CA PHE A 158 -10.09 -1.06 1.04
C PHE A 158 -11.13 -0.06 1.55
N GLU A 159 -12.30 -0.50 1.98
CA GLU A 159 -13.23 0.37 2.71
C GLU A 159 -12.65 0.87 4.03
N GLU A 160 -11.79 0.07 4.66
CA GLU A 160 -11.07 0.44 5.89
C GLU A 160 -9.62 0.90 5.66
N PHE A 161 -9.16 0.86 4.42
CA PHE A 161 -7.84 1.33 4.00
C PHE A 161 -7.96 2.11 2.69
N PRO A 162 -8.47 3.35 2.71
CA PRO A 162 -8.62 4.16 1.50
C PRO A 162 -7.32 4.26 0.71
N THR A 163 -7.34 3.87 -0.55
CA THR A 163 -6.17 3.84 -1.42
C THR A 163 -6.52 4.29 -2.84
N GLU A 164 -5.53 4.44 -3.69
CA GLU A 164 -5.67 4.67 -5.12
C GLU A 164 -5.34 3.37 -5.89
N PHE A 165 -5.71 3.31 -7.17
CA PHE A 165 -5.54 2.10 -7.98
C PHE A 165 -4.08 1.75 -8.33
N HIS A 166 -3.12 2.56 -7.91
CA HIS A 166 -1.70 2.40 -8.21
C HIS A 166 -0.81 2.73 -7.01
N THR A 167 0.48 2.36 -7.09
CA THR A 167 1.48 2.73 -6.10
C THR A 167 1.56 4.25 -5.93
N ASN A 168 1.45 4.72 -4.69
CA ASN A 168 1.72 6.09 -4.27
C ASN A 168 2.46 6.11 -2.93
N TRP A 169 2.66 7.28 -2.33
CA TRP A 169 3.44 7.42 -1.09
C TRP A 169 2.90 6.62 0.11
N GLN A 170 1.62 6.30 0.14
CA GLN A 170 1.01 5.41 1.12
C GLN A 170 1.68 4.02 1.12
N TRP A 171 2.16 3.57 -0.03
CA TRP A 171 2.72 2.24 -0.23
C TRP A 171 4.25 2.20 -0.05
N TRP A 172 4.89 3.34 0.25
CA TRP A 172 6.34 3.45 0.35
C TRP A 172 7.04 2.32 1.14
N PRO A 173 6.60 1.95 2.37
CA PRO A 173 7.26 0.90 3.12
C PRO A 173 6.95 -0.52 2.62
N MET A 174 5.89 -0.71 1.84
CA MET A 174 5.35 -2.02 1.47
C MET A 174 5.63 -2.42 0.02
N ALA A 175 5.62 -1.45 -0.91
CA ALA A 175 5.69 -1.73 -2.34
C ALA A 175 6.98 -2.41 -2.79
N GLY A 176 8.10 -2.18 -2.10
CA GLY A 176 9.39 -2.78 -2.42
C GLY A 176 9.59 -4.22 -1.90
N GLN A 177 8.54 -4.86 -1.39
CA GLN A 177 8.55 -6.25 -0.97
C GLN A 177 8.54 -7.20 -2.17
N ARG A 178 8.61 -8.52 -1.95
CA ARG A 178 8.63 -9.47 -3.06
C ARG A 178 7.25 -9.60 -3.71
N ALA A 179 7.24 -9.77 -5.03
CA ALA A 179 6.05 -10.11 -5.80
C ALA A 179 6.13 -11.58 -6.24
N VAL A 180 5.09 -12.35 -5.93
CA VAL A 180 5.00 -13.78 -6.26
C VAL A 180 4.57 -13.94 -7.71
N ILE A 181 5.32 -14.74 -8.46
CA ILE A 181 5.02 -15.09 -9.85
C ILE A 181 4.07 -16.29 -9.84
N LEU A 182 2.87 -16.12 -10.36
CA LEU A 182 1.90 -17.19 -10.46
C LEU A 182 2.14 -18.05 -11.71
N PRO A 183 1.82 -19.36 -11.69
CA PRO A 183 1.94 -20.22 -12.86
C PRO A 183 0.95 -19.86 -13.97
N GLN A 184 -0.13 -19.18 -13.63
CA GLN A 184 -1.15 -18.67 -14.56
C GLN A 184 -1.77 -17.37 -14.02
N PRO A 185 -2.30 -16.50 -14.89
CA PRO A 185 -2.98 -15.29 -14.46
C PRO A 185 -4.18 -15.60 -13.56
N MET A 186 -4.27 -14.88 -12.44
CA MET A 186 -5.42 -14.91 -11.52
C MET A 186 -5.77 -13.48 -11.13
N LYS A 187 -7.01 -13.25 -10.72
CA LYS A 187 -7.43 -11.97 -10.14
C LYS A 187 -6.73 -11.78 -8.80
N ALA A 188 -6.05 -10.67 -8.63
CA ALA A 188 -5.40 -10.29 -7.38
C ALA A 188 -6.00 -9.00 -6.83
N ILE A 189 -5.87 -8.82 -5.51
CA ILE A 189 -6.21 -7.56 -4.83
C ILE A 189 -5.11 -6.54 -5.10
N ILE A 190 -3.84 -6.99 -5.06
CA ILE A 190 -2.67 -6.19 -5.43
C ILE A 190 -1.83 -6.98 -6.42
N THR A 191 -1.79 -6.51 -7.66
CA THR A 191 -0.94 -7.02 -8.73
C THR A 191 0.33 -6.17 -8.80
N GLU A 192 1.48 -6.80 -8.94
CA GLU A 192 2.70 -6.11 -9.34
C GLU A 192 2.83 -6.17 -10.86
N MET A 193 3.01 -5.03 -11.50
CA MET A 193 3.26 -4.99 -12.94
C MET A 193 4.66 -5.49 -13.25
N ASP A 194 4.76 -6.49 -14.14
CA ASP A 194 6.06 -6.94 -14.64
C ASP A 194 6.58 -6.03 -15.74
N SER A 195 7.85 -6.15 -16.02
CA SER A 195 8.47 -5.48 -17.16
C SER A 195 7.84 -5.94 -18.48
N TYR A 196 7.88 -5.07 -19.47
CA TYR A 196 7.43 -5.37 -20.83
C TYR A 196 8.20 -6.55 -21.48
N ALA A 197 9.37 -6.92 -20.93
CA ALA A 197 10.20 -7.99 -21.46
C ALA A 197 9.71 -9.40 -21.04
N TYR A 198 9.06 -9.53 -19.87
CA TYR A 198 8.67 -10.81 -19.31
C TYR A 198 7.17 -10.99 -19.21
N MET A 199 6.44 -9.96 -18.79
CA MET A 199 4.97 -9.93 -18.62
C MET A 199 4.42 -11.14 -17.83
N ARG A 200 5.13 -11.50 -16.74
CA ARG A 200 4.71 -12.59 -15.84
C ARG A 200 3.53 -12.15 -14.98
N PRO A 201 2.57 -13.03 -14.68
CA PRO A 201 1.51 -12.71 -13.71
C PRO A 201 2.12 -12.67 -12.30
N MET A 202 2.14 -11.49 -11.69
CA MET A 202 2.75 -11.27 -10.37
C MET A 202 1.77 -10.64 -9.41
N ILE A 203 1.80 -11.09 -8.15
CA ILE A 203 0.92 -10.59 -7.09
C ILE A 203 1.70 -10.27 -5.82
N GLN A 204 1.13 -9.35 -5.01
CA GLN A 204 1.56 -9.12 -3.64
C GLN A 204 0.45 -9.40 -2.61
N LEU A 205 -0.82 -9.37 -3.03
CA LEU A 205 -1.97 -9.76 -2.21
C LEU A 205 -3.03 -10.41 -3.09
N MET A 206 -3.47 -11.60 -2.73
CA MET A 206 -4.57 -12.29 -3.40
C MET A 206 -5.38 -13.15 -2.45
N GLU A 207 -6.60 -13.47 -2.85
CA GLU A 207 -7.45 -14.42 -2.16
C GLU A 207 -7.91 -15.54 -3.09
N CYS A 208 -8.10 -16.71 -2.52
CA CYS A 208 -8.62 -17.86 -3.25
C CYS A 208 -9.31 -18.87 -2.32
N ARG A 209 -10.13 -19.73 -2.88
CA ARG A 209 -10.55 -20.96 -2.24
C ARG A 209 -9.41 -21.98 -2.34
N CYS A 210 -9.13 -22.67 -1.25
CA CYS A 210 -8.15 -23.75 -1.20
C CYS A 210 -8.77 -24.91 -0.40
N GLY A 211 -8.90 -26.07 -1.03
CA GLY A 211 -9.71 -27.16 -0.46
C GLY A 211 -11.15 -26.70 -0.22
N ASN A 212 -11.65 -26.92 0.99
CA ASN A 212 -12.98 -26.45 1.43
C ASN A 212 -12.94 -25.05 2.06
N GLY A 213 -11.76 -24.49 2.30
CA GLY A 213 -11.53 -23.25 3.02
C GLY A 213 -11.22 -22.06 2.12
N LYS A 214 -10.85 -20.96 2.77
CA LYS A 214 -10.55 -19.68 2.15
C LYS A 214 -9.16 -19.23 2.58
N LEU A 215 -8.34 -18.82 1.62
CA LEU A 215 -6.96 -18.43 1.84
C LEU A 215 -6.72 -17.01 1.31
N MET A 216 -6.03 -16.21 2.12
CA MET A 216 -5.43 -14.95 1.72
C MET A 216 -3.92 -15.12 1.71
N LEU A 217 -3.27 -14.88 0.56
CA LEU A 217 -1.81 -14.88 0.42
C LEU A 217 -1.30 -13.44 0.33
N SER A 218 -0.37 -13.09 1.20
CA SER A 218 0.30 -11.80 1.22
C SER A 218 1.82 -11.96 1.19
N SER A 219 2.49 -11.31 0.28
CA SER A 219 3.96 -11.20 0.25
C SER A 219 4.47 -9.82 0.68
N LEU A 220 3.58 -8.98 1.23
CA LEU A 220 3.88 -7.59 1.63
C LEU A 220 4.73 -7.48 2.90
N GLY A 221 4.98 -8.59 3.63
CA GLY A 221 5.81 -8.59 4.84
C GLY A 221 5.27 -7.68 5.95
N LEU A 222 3.95 -7.53 6.07
CA LEU A 222 3.32 -6.57 6.97
C LEU A 222 3.69 -6.78 8.44
N GLN A 223 3.95 -8.02 8.86
CA GLN A 223 4.35 -8.37 10.23
C GLN A 223 5.71 -7.77 10.60
N GLU A 224 6.61 -7.63 9.63
CA GLU A 224 7.94 -7.02 9.82
C GLU A 224 7.92 -5.48 9.69
N LEU A 225 6.79 -4.89 9.26
CA LEU A 225 6.62 -3.46 8.97
C LEU A 225 5.76 -2.71 9.99
N GLN A 226 5.56 -3.25 11.18
CA GLN A 226 4.64 -2.69 12.19
C GLN A 226 5.06 -1.32 12.76
N GLN A 227 6.30 -0.87 12.51
CA GLN A 227 6.74 0.50 12.81
C GLN A 227 6.06 1.55 11.92
N TYR A 228 5.52 1.15 10.77
CA TYR A 228 4.84 2.04 9.83
C TYR A 228 3.32 2.03 10.06
N PRO A 229 2.68 3.19 10.25
CA PRO A 229 1.24 3.26 10.51
C PRO A 229 0.38 2.71 9.36
N GLU A 230 0.80 2.89 8.11
CA GLU A 230 0.15 2.36 6.93
C GLU A 230 0.17 0.82 6.88
N ALA A 231 1.27 0.19 7.28
CA ALA A 231 1.37 -1.27 7.32
C ALA A 231 0.46 -1.85 8.43
N ARG A 232 0.41 -1.20 9.61
CA ARG A 232 -0.53 -1.60 10.67
C ARG A 232 -1.98 -1.47 10.23
N ALA A 233 -2.31 -0.35 9.59
CA ALA A 233 -3.68 -0.09 9.14
C ALA A 233 -4.11 -1.10 8.06
N LEU A 234 -3.23 -1.42 7.10
CA LEU A 234 -3.52 -2.42 6.08
C LEU A 234 -3.70 -3.81 6.71
N LEU A 235 -2.85 -4.19 7.67
CA LEU A 235 -2.98 -5.48 8.35
C LEU A 235 -4.29 -5.56 9.15
N SER A 236 -4.67 -4.49 9.85
CA SER A 236 -5.98 -4.42 10.52
C SER A 236 -7.13 -4.57 9.53
N ALA A 237 -7.07 -3.89 8.39
CA ALA A 237 -8.09 -4.01 7.35
C ALA A 237 -8.18 -5.43 6.77
N ILE A 238 -7.05 -6.11 6.57
CA ILE A 238 -7.00 -7.52 6.16
C ILE A 238 -7.69 -8.40 7.20
N TYR A 239 -7.38 -8.25 8.48
CA TYR A 239 -7.99 -9.06 9.53
C TYR A 239 -9.49 -8.85 9.63
N HIS A 240 -9.97 -7.60 9.62
CA HIS A 240 -11.40 -7.29 9.66
C HIS A 240 -12.13 -7.83 8.43
N TYR A 241 -11.53 -7.68 7.24
CA TYR A 241 -12.09 -8.24 6.02
C TYR A 241 -12.19 -9.76 6.10
N MET A 242 -11.11 -10.44 6.50
CA MET A 242 -11.08 -11.89 6.62
C MET A 242 -12.02 -12.43 7.71
N ASP A 243 -12.29 -11.66 8.78
CA ASP A 243 -13.25 -12.05 9.82
C ASP A 243 -14.71 -11.89 9.37
N SER A 244 -14.95 -11.10 8.34
CA SER A 244 -16.28 -10.80 7.84
C SER A 244 -16.83 -11.90 6.91
N GLU A 245 -18.15 -11.86 6.66
CA GLU A 245 -18.84 -12.70 5.66
C GLU A 245 -18.46 -12.31 4.21
N ARG A 246 -17.87 -11.15 4.03
CA ARG A 246 -17.45 -10.62 2.72
C ARG A 246 -16.19 -11.30 2.19
N PHE A 247 -15.42 -11.95 3.05
CA PHE A 247 -14.30 -12.79 2.64
C PHE A 247 -14.86 -14.07 2.01
N ASP A 248 -15.15 -13.98 0.72
CA ASP A 248 -15.71 -15.07 -0.07
C ASP A 248 -15.08 -15.13 -1.48
N PRO A 249 -13.84 -15.65 -1.57
CA PRO A 249 -13.11 -15.73 -2.83
C PRO A 249 -13.87 -16.47 -3.92
N GLU A 250 -13.90 -15.92 -5.14
CA GLU A 250 -14.57 -16.53 -6.30
C GLU A 250 -13.70 -17.56 -7.02
N GLN A 251 -12.38 -17.40 -6.96
CA GLN A 251 -11.40 -18.23 -7.64
C GLN A 251 -10.78 -19.28 -6.71
N SER A 252 -10.30 -20.38 -7.27
CA SER A 252 -9.68 -21.46 -6.51
C SER A 252 -8.24 -21.69 -6.93
N MET A 253 -7.42 -22.17 -6.00
CA MET A 253 -6.05 -22.62 -6.25
C MET A 253 -5.82 -23.94 -5.51
N GLU A 254 -5.19 -24.89 -6.19
CA GLU A 254 -4.82 -26.19 -5.61
C GLU A 254 -3.76 -25.99 -4.53
N THR A 255 -3.83 -26.82 -3.49
CA THR A 255 -2.91 -26.77 -2.35
C THR A 255 -1.44 -26.92 -2.77
N GLU A 256 -1.19 -27.82 -3.73
CA GLU A 256 0.13 -28.11 -4.28
C GLU A 256 0.77 -26.90 -4.95
N ILE A 257 -0.02 -26.10 -5.65
CA ILE A 257 0.47 -24.84 -6.26
C ILE A 257 0.88 -23.86 -5.16
N ILE A 258 0.09 -23.72 -4.10
CA ILE A 258 0.41 -22.83 -2.99
C ILE A 258 1.70 -23.30 -2.29
N GLU A 259 1.90 -24.61 -2.10
CA GLU A 259 3.12 -25.19 -1.53
C GLU A 259 4.38 -24.91 -2.36
N GLU A 260 4.24 -24.84 -3.69
CA GLU A 260 5.34 -24.48 -4.58
C GLU A 260 5.69 -22.98 -4.46
N LEU A 261 4.68 -22.13 -4.23
CA LEU A 261 4.88 -20.67 -4.13
C LEU A 261 5.47 -20.22 -2.79
N VAL A 262 5.26 -21.00 -1.71
CA VAL A 262 5.62 -20.64 -0.33
C VAL A 262 6.38 -21.78 0.36
N ARG A 263 7.50 -21.45 1.01
CA ARG A 263 8.35 -22.42 1.75
C ARG A 263 8.51 -22.06 3.23
#